data_0788c8693f8287825a999ef9e9522c5c
#
_entry.id   0788c8693f8287825a999ef9e9522c5c
#
_cell.length_a   1.000
_cell.length_b   1.000
_cell.length_c   1.000
_cell.angle_alpha   90.00
_cell.angle_beta   90.00
_cell.angle_gamma   90.00
#
_symmetry.space_group_name_H-M   'P 1'
#
loop_
_entity.id
_entity.type
_entity.pdbx_description
1 polymer ?
#
loop_
_entity_poly.entity_id
_entity_poly.type
_entity_poly.pdbx_seq_one_letter_code
_entity_poly.pdbx_strand_id
1 'polypeptide(L)'
;TGEYLEWIGTPDGIYKINHLESCPDGTSFYITLNKNSEEYFEADRIIELVRYYGLPLPFPIMLKTEEGSQRINTVVDYNSDMHDSIMSFGKDLFGIEFMDYIPLNSPTGLFSGVAYILPYRIAATAKNSHRIYLKHMLLTENGSTLLPEWAFFVRCFINTNSLRPTASREDFYEDDALEVAKEEIGECIESYLMSLSKTKPDILRKMVSIHNLAIKSMAIDNNELFNIFIDYLEFETTSGIMTGSQIRDFDEPFTVAFQIDKFKQYSPIFSAQNNLLVNAGYVYDDKLICNLIDEYELDATALDEEMFLQTLEDIPLSEYSEYRNFLDIANETLIYFDCQAEIKAFQPYELSALYIMDEQAELFRQILHAKENSDSLFADIYDAFAEEIDNHHTTTLVFNSENTLIQNLKNISKAQLTNIIKILYVQSLLLGHYPLRNNEITIMNKSIEGLINGGILK
;
A
#
# COMPACT_ATOMS: atom_id res chain seq x y z
N THR A 1 -54.96 8.15 19.74
CA THR A 1 -55.39 9.27 20.58
C THR A 1 -56.87 9.57 20.43
N GLY A 2 -57.55 9.10 19.36
CA GLY A 2 -59.02 9.27 19.17
C GLY A 2 -59.41 10.67 18.66
N GLU A 3 -58.46 11.51 18.29
CA GLU A 3 -58.67 12.79 17.63
C GLU A 3 -58.18 12.77 16.20
N TYR A 4 -58.94 13.38 15.29
CA TYR A 4 -58.56 13.55 13.91
C TYR A 4 -58.16 14.97 13.67
N LEU A 5 -56.88 15.20 13.25
CA LEU A 5 -56.29 16.53 13.10
C LEU A 5 -55.81 16.70 11.66
N GLU A 6 -56.06 17.85 11.08
CA GLU A 6 -55.46 18.32 9.83
C GLU A 6 -54.50 19.46 10.16
N TRP A 7 -53.23 19.30 9.77
CA TRP A 7 -52.21 20.34 9.84
C TRP A 7 -51.97 20.91 8.47
N ILE A 8 -52.12 22.22 8.31
CA ILE A 8 -51.88 22.93 7.07
C ILE A 8 -50.73 23.90 7.29
N GLY A 9 -49.59 23.69 6.60
CA GLY A 9 -48.40 24.55 6.60
C GLY A 9 -48.27 25.32 5.30
N THR A 10 -47.81 26.54 5.36
CA THR A 10 -47.57 27.42 4.23
C THR A 10 -46.08 27.80 4.14
N PRO A 11 -45.53 28.15 2.95
CA PRO A 11 -44.11 28.43 2.75
C PRO A 11 -43.57 29.61 3.60
N ASP A 12 -44.44 30.50 4.09
CA ASP A 12 -44.11 31.61 4.98
C ASP A 12 -43.94 31.23 6.46
N GLY A 13 -43.97 29.90 6.76
CA GLY A 13 -43.80 29.38 8.12
C GLY A 13 -45.05 29.43 9.00
N ILE A 14 -46.20 29.86 8.45
CA ILE A 14 -47.46 29.85 9.16
C ILE A 14 -48.10 28.45 9.06
N TYR A 15 -48.72 28.03 10.14
CA TYR A 15 -49.51 26.76 10.13
C TYR A 15 -50.85 26.95 10.78
N LYS A 16 -51.80 26.10 10.41
CA LYS A 16 -53.16 26.00 10.98
C LYS A 16 -53.46 24.57 11.33
N ILE A 17 -54.08 24.34 12.49
CA ILE A 17 -54.55 23.05 12.91
C ILE A 17 -56.11 23.08 12.93
N ASN A 18 -56.70 22.16 12.20
CA ASN A 18 -58.13 21.94 12.18
C ASN A 18 -58.49 20.60 12.85
N HIS A 19 -59.58 20.53 13.61
CA HIS A 19 -60.15 19.29 14.07
C HIS A 19 -61.11 18.77 13.00
N LEU A 20 -60.96 17.48 12.63
CA LEU A 20 -61.84 16.80 11.67
C LEU A 20 -62.81 15.91 12.40
N GLU A 21 -63.97 15.71 11.83
CA GLU A 21 -64.99 14.76 12.40
C GLU A 21 -64.63 13.31 12.15
N SER A 22 -63.90 13.03 11.05
CA SER A 22 -63.41 11.69 10.69
C SER A 22 -62.28 11.78 9.70
N CYS A 23 -61.33 10.83 9.73
CA CYS A 23 -60.35 10.59 8.66
C CYS A 23 -60.02 9.10 8.61
N PRO A 24 -59.42 8.61 7.52
CA PRO A 24 -58.90 7.26 7.45
C PRO A 24 -57.82 7.04 8.52
N ASP A 25 -57.69 5.81 9.03
CA ASP A 25 -56.63 5.46 9.97
C ASP A 25 -55.24 5.67 9.30
N GLY A 26 -54.33 6.29 10.06
CA GLY A 26 -52.99 6.56 9.61
C GLY A 26 -52.67 8.06 9.47
N THR A 27 -51.60 8.38 8.71
CA THR A 27 -51.18 9.76 8.42
C THR A 27 -51.12 9.96 6.91
N SER A 28 -51.75 11.01 6.43
CA SER A 28 -51.73 11.38 5.00
C SER A 28 -51.03 12.73 4.84
N PHE A 29 -50.14 12.81 3.88
CA PHE A 29 -49.47 14.05 3.49
C PHE A 29 -49.91 14.46 2.08
N TYR A 30 -50.35 15.70 1.94
CA TYR A 30 -50.67 16.32 0.66
C TYR A 30 -49.64 17.37 0.36
N ILE A 31 -48.91 17.24 -0.74
CA ILE A 31 -47.86 18.13 -1.13
C ILE A 31 -48.24 18.80 -2.47
N THR A 32 -48.19 20.12 -2.53
CA THR A 32 -48.35 20.88 -3.75
C THR A 32 -46.99 21.31 -4.29
N LEU A 33 -46.78 21.16 -5.59
CA LEU A 33 -45.53 21.48 -6.26
C LEU A 33 -45.33 23.00 -6.42
N ASN A 34 -44.07 23.41 -6.25
CA ASN A 34 -43.62 24.70 -6.72
C ASN A 34 -43.36 24.64 -8.24
N LYS A 35 -43.47 25.80 -8.94
CA LYS A 35 -43.30 25.96 -10.41
C LYS A 35 -41.92 25.52 -10.92
N ASN A 36 -41.10 24.80 -10.41
CA ASN A 36 -39.82 24.30 -10.92
C ASN A 36 -39.45 22.94 -10.27
N SER A 37 -40.45 22.26 -9.72
CA SER A 37 -40.22 20.99 -8.98
C SER A 37 -41.09 19.85 -9.53
N GLU A 38 -41.56 19.97 -10.77
CA GLU A 38 -42.46 18.98 -11.40
C GLU A 38 -41.78 17.61 -11.53
N GLU A 39 -40.44 17.58 -11.75
CA GLU A 39 -39.65 16.36 -11.85
C GLU A 39 -39.79 15.42 -10.65
N TYR A 40 -40.02 15.97 -9.43
CA TYR A 40 -40.17 15.18 -8.23
C TYR A 40 -41.50 14.41 -8.15
N PHE A 41 -42.42 14.61 -9.07
CA PHE A 41 -43.68 13.90 -9.18
C PHE A 41 -43.73 12.91 -10.35
N GLU A 42 -42.64 12.79 -11.10
CA GLU A 42 -42.51 11.75 -12.09
C GLU A 42 -42.28 10.40 -11.39
N ALA A 43 -43.00 9.35 -11.84
CA ALA A 43 -42.95 8.05 -11.21
C ALA A 43 -41.54 7.47 -11.09
N ASP A 44 -40.74 7.60 -12.14
CA ASP A 44 -39.36 7.11 -12.17
C ASP A 44 -38.48 7.85 -11.15
N ARG A 45 -38.67 9.15 -10.99
CA ARG A 45 -37.93 9.94 -10.00
C ARG A 45 -38.30 9.57 -8.57
N ILE A 46 -39.58 9.32 -8.31
CA ILE A 46 -40.04 8.84 -6.99
C ILE A 46 -39.44 7.46 -6.69
N ILE A 47 -39.43 6.56 -7.64
CA ILE A 47 -38.83 5.22 -7.49
C ILE A 47 -37.34 5.35 -7.17
N GLU A 48 -36.62 6.19 -7.90
CA GLU A 48 -35.20 6.46 -7.67
C GLU A 48 -34.94 6.99 -6.25
N LEU A 49 -35.66 8.01 -5.82
CA LEU A 49 -35.52 8.60 -4.48
C LEU A 49 -35.84 7.62 -3.37
N VAL A 50 -36.92 6.86 -3.50
CA VAL A 50 -37.31 5.86 -2.49
C VAL A 50 -36.24 4.74 -2.40
N ARG A 51 -35.75 4.26 -3.53
CA ARG A 51 -34.67 3.27 -3.56
C ARG A 51 -33.35 3.82 -2.98
N TYR A 52 -33.07 5.07 -3.24
CA TYR A 52 -31.87 5.72 -2.72
C TYR A 52 -31.92 5.91 -1.19
N TYR A 53 -33.01 6.51 -0.69
CA TYR A 53 -33.09 6.89 0.73
C TYR A 53 -33.71 5.83 1.63
N GLY A 54 -34.67 5.07 1.17
CA GLY A 54 -35.53 4.23 2.00
C GLY A 54 -35.62 2.77 1.54
N LEU A 55 -34.63 2.27 0.79
CA LEU A 55 -34.65 0.89 0.28
C LEU A 55 -34.88 -0.16 1.37
N PRO A 56 -34.20 -0.11 2.54
CA PRO A 56 -34.35 -1.13 3.58
C PRO A 56 -35.50 -0.89 4.53
N LEU A 57 -36.42 0.02 4.25
CA LEU A 57 -37.60 0.22 5.11
C LEU A 57 -38.38 -1.10 5.24
N PRO A 58 -38.71 -1.52 6.46
CA PRO A 58 -39.32 -2.82 6.73
C PRO A 58 -40.79 -2.92 6.26
N PHE A 59 -41.32 -1.81 5.77
CA PHE A 59 -42.68 -1.70 5.27
C PHE A 59 -42.73 -1.64 3.75
N PRO A 60 -43.71 -2.26 3.07
CA PRO A 60 -43.84 -2.12 1.64
C PRO A 60 -44.24 -0.68 1.27
N ILE A 61 -43.43 -0.04 0.41
CA ILE A 61 -43.78 1.25 -0.18
C ILE A 61 -44.44 0.97 -1.52
N MET A 62 -45.71 1.39 -1.65
CA MET A 62 -46.49 1.21 -2.85
C MET A 62 -46.63 2.53 -3.60
N LEU A 63 -46.15 2.57 -4.82
CA LEU A 63 -46.41 3.68 -5.75
C LEU A 63 -47.71 3.37 -6.49
N LYS A 64 -48.65 4.31 -6.43
CA LYS A 64 -49.90 4.26 -7.15
C LYS A 64 -49.93 5.35 -8.22
N THR A 65 -50.07 4.95 -9.45
CA THR A 65 -50.22 5.84 -10.62
C THR A 65 -51.53 5.54 -11.34
N GLU A 66 -51.83 6.27 -12.37
CA GLU A 66 -52.98 5.98 -13.23
C GLU A 66 -52.88 4.62 -13.91
N GLU A 67 -51.64 4.12 -14.12
CA GLU A 67 -51.39 2.82 -14.75
C GLU A 67 -51.49 1.64 -13.79
N GLY A 68 -51.52 1.87 -12.47
CA GLY A 68 -51.65 0.82 -11.48
C GLY A 68 -50.91 1.08 -10.17
N SER A 69 -50.69 0.02 -9.41
CA SER A 69 -49.99 0.05 -8.13
C SER A 69 -48.85 -0.94 -8.13
N GLN A 70 -47.61 -0.47 -7.83
CA GLN A 70 -46.43 -1.30 -7.73
C GLN A 70 -45.67 -1.08 -6.41
N ARG A 71 -45.04 -2.11 -5.91
CA ARG A 71 -44.10 -2.03 -4.79
C ARG A 71 -42.75 -1.56 -5.29
N ILE A 72 -42.20 -0.52 -4.66
CA ILE A 72 -40.97 0.14 -5.15
C ILE A 72 -39.76 -0.05 -4.23
N ASN A 73 -39.94 -0.58 -3.03
CA ASN A 73 -38.83 -1.00 -2.16
C ASN A 73 -38.78 -2.51 -2.01
N THR A 74 -37.58 -3.07 -1.86
CA THR A 74 -37.39 -4.50 -1.62
C THR A 74 -36.82 -4.67 -0.21
N VAL A 75 -37.49 -5.46 0.62
CA VAL A 75 -36.91 -5.87 1.92
C VAL A 75 -35.98 -7.03 1.63
N VAL A 76 -34.70 -6.85 1.92
CA VAL A 76 -33.70 -7.93 1.84
C VAL A 76 -33.56 -8.50 3.24
N ASP A 77 -33.77 -9.79 3.35
CA ASP A 77 -33.46 -10.54 4.57
C ASP A 77 -31.98 -10.96 4.51
N TYR A 78 -31.10 -10.20 5.20
CA TYR A 78 -29.68 -10.47 5.26
C TYR A 78 -29.33 -11.71 6.07
N ASN A 79 -30.27 -12.25 6.82
CA ASN A 79 -30.10 -13.47 7.59
C ASN A 79 -30.59 -14.71 6.80
N SER A 80 -30.98 -14.51 5.54
CA SER A 80 -31.34 -15.65 4.69
C SER A 80 -30.09 -16.36 4.19
N ASP A 81 -30.11 -17.70 4.15
CA ASP A 81 -29.02 -18.52 3.57
C ASP A 81 -28.94 -18.43 2.02
N MET A 82 -29.60 -17.45 1.43
CA MET A 82 -29.71 -17.30 -0.03
C MET A 82 -28.56 -16.41 -0.58
N HIS A 83 -27.38 -16.99 -0.73
CA HIS A 83 -26.18 -16.33 -1.27
C HIS A 83 -26.47 -15.52 -2.56
N ASP A 84 -27.11 -16.12 -3.55
CA ASP A 84 -27.39 -15.48 -4.84
C ASP A 84 -28.31 -14.26 -4.72
N SER A 85 -29.22 -14.27 -3.77
CA SER A 85 -30.12 -13.15 -3.51
C SER A 85 -29.39 -11.95 -2.93
N ILE A 86 -28.45 -12.18 -1.98
CA ILE A 86 -27.63 -11.14 -1.35
C ILE A 86 -26.65 -10.56 -2.37
N MET A 87 -26.03 -11.40 -3.20
CA MET A 87 -25.13 -10.95 -4.26
C MET A 87 -25.85 -10.12 -5.33
N SER A 88 -27.05 -10.57 -5.75
CA SER A 88 -27.89 -9.80 -6.68
C SER A 88 -28.30 -8.44 -6.11
N PHE A 89 -28.66 -8.40 -4.85
CA PHE A 89 -28.98 -7.13 -4.17
C PHE A 89 -27.78 -6.17 -4.15
N GLY A 90 -26.58 -6.67 -3.86
CA GLY A 90 -25.36 -5.85 -3.90
C GLY A 90 -25.09 -5.29 -5.30
N LYS A 91 -25.27 -6.13 -6.34
CA LYS A 91 -25.14 -5.70 -7.73
C LYS A 91 -26.16 -4.62 -8.10
N ASP A 92 -27.42 -4.79 -7.71
CA ASP A 92 -28.48 -3.81 -7.99
C ASP A 92 -28.24 -2.49 -7.25
N LEU A 93 -27.69 -2.55 -6.02
CA LEU A 93 -27.46 -1.39 -5.18
C LEU A 93 -26.25 -0.55 -5.63
N PHE A 94 -25.16 -1.22 -6.00
CA PHE A 94 -23.86 -0.57 -6.28
C PHE A 94 -23.46 -0.58 -7.77
N GLY A 95 -24.17 -1.33 -8.61
CA GLY A 95 -23.84 -1.48 -10.04
C GLY A 95 -22.57 -2.30 -10.28
N ILE A 96 -22.12 -3.13 -9.34
CA ILE A 96 -20.86 -3.88 -9.36
C ILE A 96 -21.15 -5.36 -9.14
N GLU A 97 -20.48 -6.23 -9.90
CA GLU A 97 -20.42 -7.65 -9.60
C GLU A 97 -19.32 -7.91 -8.58
N PHE A 98 -19.70 -8.21 -7.34
CA PHE A 98 -18.77 -8.45 -6.25
C PHE A 98 -18.18 -9.86 -6.28
N MET A 99 -17.07 -10.09 -5.57
CA MET A 99 -16.44 -11.41 -5.46
C MET A 99 -17.20 -12.34 -4.52
N ASP A 100 -17.57 -11.81 -3.37
CA ASP A 100 -18.29 -12.49 -2.30
C ASP A 100 -18.85 -11.43 -1.34
N TYR A 101 -19.55 -11.84 -0.30
CA TYR A 101 -20.06 -10.93 0.73
C TYR A 101 -19.76 -11.45 2.13
N ILE A 102 -19.68 -10.54 3.07
CA ILE A 102 -19.44 -10.77 4.50
C ILE A 102 -20.67 -10.33 5.27
N PRO A 103 -21.39 -11.22 5.98
CA PRO A 103 -22.47 -10.82 6.86
C PRO A 103 -21.94 -9.94 8.00
N LEU A 104 -22.57 -8.80 8.21
CA LEU A 104 -22.24 -7.88 9.30
C LEU A 104 -23.35 -7.95 10.36
N ASN A 105 -23.11 -8.67 11.44
CA ASN A 105 -24.03 -8.87 12.54
C ASN A 105 -23.40 -8.44 13.86
N SER A 106 -23.85 -7.32 14.43
CA SER A 106 -23.35 -6.82 15.69
C SER A 106 -23.82 -7.69 16.86
N PRO A 107 -22.92 -8.26 17.67
CA PRO A 107 -23.29 -8.99 18.89
C PRO A 107 -24.03 -8.11 19.90
N THR A 108 -23.73 -6.82 19.96
CA THR A 108 -24.40 -5.85 20.84
C THR A 108 -25.66 -5.27 20.23
N GLY A 109 -25.97 -5.58 18.96
CA GLY A 109 -27.16 -5.09 18.26
C GLY A 109 -27.05 -3.64 17.75
N LEU A 110 -25.84 -3.08 17.68
CA LEU A 110 -25.61 -1.72 17.20
C LEU A 110 -25.87 -1.57 15.71
N PHE A 111 -25.62 -2.61 14.92
CA PHE A 111 -25.81 -2.59 13.47
C PHE A 111 -26.18 -3.97 12.93
N SER A 112 -26.65 -3.97 11.69
CA SER A 112 -26.76 -5.16 10.85
C SER A 112 -26.52 -4.77 9.39
N GLY A 113 -26.02 -5.70 8.58
CA GLY A 113 -25.77 -5.40 7.19
C GLY A 113 -24.91 -6.42 6.46
N VAL A 114 -24.29 -5.97 5.37
CA VAL A 114 -23.46 -6.78 4.51
C VAL A 114 -22.27 -5.95 4.02
N ALA A 115 -21.07 -6.52 4.04
CA ALA A 115 -19.90 -5.98 3.37
C ALA A 115 -19.60 -6.81 2.11
N TYR A 116 -19.58 -6.18 0.94
CA TYR A 116 -19.31 -6.81 -0.34
C TYR A 116 -17.84 -6.63 -0.73
N ILE A 117 -17.15 -7.73 -1.06
CA ILE A 117 -15.75 -7.74 -1.45
C ILE A 117 -15.61 -7.29 -2.90
N LEU A 118 -14.82 -6.26 -3.13
CA LEU A 118 -14.58 -5.68 -4.45
C LEU A 118 -13.81 -6.66 -5.36
N PRO A 119 -14.17 -6.76 -6.65
CA PRO A 119 -13.52 -7.66 -7.59
C PRO A 119 -12.23 -7.10 -8.20
N TYR A 120 -11.82 -5.90 -7.83
CA TYR A 120 -10.66 -5.19 -8.37
C TYR A 120 -9.88 -4.47 -7.28
N ARG A 121 -8.59 -4.25 -7.56
CA ARG A 121 -7.68 -3.53 -6.66
C ARG A 121 -8.11 -2.07 -6.53
N ILE A 122 -8.11 -1.58 -5.31
CA ILE A 122 -8.41 -0.18 -4.98
C ILE A 122 -7.26 0.39 -4.14
N ALA A 123 -7.00 1.69 -4.30
CA ALA A 123 -6.03 2.37 -3.45
C ALA A 123 -6.61 2.60 -2.04
N ALA A 124 -5.79 2.49 -1.02
CA ALA A 124 -6.21 2.74 0.37
C ALA A 124 -6.79 4.15 0.59
N THR A 125 -6.35 5.12 -0.22
CA THR A 125 -6.84 6.51 -0.20
C THR A 125 -8.11 6.75 -1.01
N ALA A 126 -8.60 5.73 -1.73
CA ALA A 126 -9.80 5.88 -2.55
C ALA A 126 -11.05 5.98 -1.66
N LYS A 127 -11.87 6.97 -1.95
CA LYS A 127 -13.17 7.11 -1.27
C LYS A 127 -14.14 6.08 -1.83
N ASN A 128 -14.50 5.09 -1.03
CA ASN A 128 -15.58 4.18 -1.34
C ASN A 128 -16.92 4.81 -0.99
N SER A 129 -17.90 4.62 -1.86
CA SER A 129 -19.29 4.97 -1.57
C SER A 129 -19.96 3.74 -0.92
N HIS A 130 -20.28 3.86 0.35
CA HIS A 130 -21.05 2.87 1.11
C HIS A 130 -22.52 3.26 1.12
N ARG A 131 -23.37 2.45 1.75
CA ARG A 131 -24.77 2.75 2.01
C ARG A 131 -25.03 2.53 3.48
N ILE A 132 -24.99 3.61 4.26
CA ILE A 132 -25.15 3.56 5.71
C ILE A 132 -26.47 4.20 6.10
N TYR A 133 -27.33 3.40 6.70
CA TYR A 133 -28.70 3.75 7.06
C TYR A 133 -28.83 3.92 8.58
N LEU A 134 -29.59 4.92 8.99
CA LEU A 134 -30.04 5.08 10.35
C LEU A 134 -31.56 4.89 10.40
N LYS A 135 -32.01 3.88 11.16
CA LYS A 135 -33.44 3.50 11.25
C LYS A 135 -34.06 3.31 9.87
N HIS A 136 -33.31 2.61 9.00
CA HIS A 136 -33.68 2.27 7.64
C HIS A 136 -33.81 3.44 6.65
N MET A 137 -33.31 4.63 7.02
CA MET A 137 -33.19 5.77 6.11
C MET A 137 -31.71 6.08 5.87
N LEU A 138 -31.33 6.34 4.62
CA LEU A 138 -29.95 6.65 4.26
C LEU A 138 -29.47 7.87 5.05
N LEU A 139 -28.37 7.69 5.80
CA LEU A 139 -27.69 8.75 6.52
C LEU A 139 -26.51 9.30 5.72
N THR A 140 -25.62 8.39 5.29
CA THR A 140 -24.38 8.78 4.62
C THR A 140 -23.89 7.70 3.65
N GLU A 141 -23.13 8.11 2.67
CA GLU A 141 -22.34 7.23 1.80
C GLU A 141 -20.88 7.11 2.25
N ASN A 142 -20.45 7.98 3.17
CA ASN A 142 -19.12 7.95 3.74
C ASN A 142 -19.05 6.96 4.90
N GLY A 143 -18.18 5.95 4.80
CA GLY A 143 -17.98 4.94 5.84
C GLY A 143 -16.76 5.16 6.71
N SER A 144 -16.02 6.25 6.51
CA SER A 144 -14.71 6.47 7.15
C SER A 144 -14.73 6.48 8.68
N THR A 145 -15.86 6.87 9.28
CA THR A 145 -16.02 6.89 10.73
C THR A 145 -16.42 5.55 11.33
N LEU A 146 -17.11 4.72 10.55
CA LEU A 146 -17.69 3.45 11.03
C LEU A 146 -16.84 2.23 10.65
N LEU A 147 -16.01 2.30 9.61
CA LEU A 147 -15.21 1.18 9.12
C LEU A 147 -13.76 1.30 9.58
N PRO A 148 -13.08 0.16 9.87
CA PRO A 148 -11.63 0.15 10.04
C PRO A 148 -10.92 0.68 8.79
N GLU A 149 -9.79 1.38 8.97
CA GLU A 149 -9.04 1.99 7.85
C GLU A 149 -8.57 0.96 6.81
N TRP A 150 -8.26 -0.25 7.24
CA TRP A 150 -7.85 -1.34 6.37
C TRP A 150 -9.01 -1.96 5.57
N ALA A 151 -10.29 -1.68 5.91
CA ALA A 151 -11.46 -2.25 5.23
C ALA A 151 -11.79 -1.58 3.88
N PHE A 152 -10.83 -0.92 3.23
CA PHE A 152 -11.05 -0.22 1.96
C PHE A 152 -11.36 -1.15 0.77
N PHE A 153 -11.19 -2.46 0.92
CA PHE A 153 -11.47 -3.47 -0.11
C PHE A 153 -12.93 -3.92 -0.16
N VAL A 154 -13.79 -3.38 0.72
CA VAL A 154 -15.21 -3.70 0.75
C VAL A 154 -16.10 -2.48 0.47
N ARG A 155 -17.34 -2.74 0.01
CA ARG A 155 -18.45 -1.80 0.03
C ARG A 155 -19.54 -2.31 0.94
N CYS A 156 -19.98 -1.48 1.88
CA CYS A 156 -20.89 -1.89 2.92
C CYS A 156 -22.28 -1.31 2.70
N PHE A 157 -23.27 -2.16 2.96
CA PHE A 157 -24.65 -1.80 3.24
C PHE A 157 -24.88 -2.08 4.71
N ILE A 158 -25.09 -1.05 5.52
CA ILE A 158 -25.21 -1.15 6.98
C ILE A 158 -26.45 -0.38 7.42
N ASN A 159 -27.26 -0.98 8.31
CA ASN A 159 -28.32 -0.28 9.03
C ASN A 159 -28.04 -0.30 10.52
N THR A 160 -28.19 0.86 11.17
CA THR A 160 -28.14 1.00 12.62
C THR A 160 -29.43 1.64 13.12
N ASN A 161 -29.87 1.23 14.30
CA ASN A 161 -31.03 1.84 14.99
C ASN A 161 -30.58 2.63 16.23
N SER A 162 -29.35 2.46 16.67
CA SER A 162 -28.85 2.85 17.99
C SER A 162 -27.80 3.95 17.96
N LEU A 163 -26.98 4.02 16.90
CA LEU A 163 -25.93 5.04 16.78
C LEU A 163 -26.53 6.44 16.64
N ARG A 164 -25.82 7.42 17.16
CA ARG A 164 -26.28 8.81 17.21
C ARG A 164 -25.76 9.59 15.99
N PRO A 165 -26.63 10.21 15.19
CA PRO A 165 -26.18 11.06 14.08
C PRO A 165 -25.67 12.40 14.59
N THR A 166 -24.80 13.03 13.82
CA THR A 166 -24.42 14.45 13.98
C THR A 166 -25.62 15.37 13.79
N ALA A 167 -25.51 16.61 14.21
CA ALA A 167 -26.56 17.61 14.04
C ALA A 167 -26.92 17.87 12.57
N SER A 168 -25.94 17.77 11.64
CA SER A 168 -26.15 17.86 10.20
C SER A 168 -26.82 16.64 9.60
N ARG A 169 -26.84 15.50 10.30
CA ARG A 169 -27.31 14.18 9.82
C ARG A 169 -26.57 13.66 8.58
N GLU A 170 -25.28 13.98 8.50
CA GLU A 170 -24.43 13.54 7.39
C GLU A 170 -23.41 12.49 7.86
N ASP A 171 -23.27 12.27 9.18
CA ASP A 171 -22.35 11.31 9.78
C ASP A 171 -22.82 10.93 11.19
N PHE A 172 -22.06 10.07 11.88
CA PHE A 172 -22.28 9.70 13.27
C PHE A 172 -21.46 10.59 14.21
N TYR A 173 -21.98 10.73 15.43
CA TYR A 173 -21.27 11.37 16.51
C TYR A 173 -20.21 10.41 17.07
N GLU A 174 -18.98 10.91 17.23
CA GLU A 174 -17.88 10.13 17.79
C GLU A 174 -18.11 9.92 19.30
N ASP A 175 -18.55 8.71 19.65
CA ASP A 175 -18.78 8.25 21.02
C ASP A 175 -18.40 6.77 21.16
N ASP A 176 -18.41 6.26 22.40
CA ASP A 176 -18.03 4.88 22.72
C ASP A 176 -18.85 3.84 21.93
N ALA A 177 -20.11 4.15 21.59
CA ALA A 177 -20.93 3.24 20.81
C ALA A 177 -20.49 3.14 19.34
N LEU A 178 -19.98 4.22 18.79
CA LEU A 178 -19.40 4.22 17.43
C LEU A 178 -18.10 3.41 17.39
N GLU A 179 -17.21 3.58 18.38
CA GLU A 179 -15.97 2.80 18.47
C GLU A 179 -16.24 1.31 18.61
N VAL A 180 -17.17 0.91 19.50
CA VAL A 180 -17.58 -0.48 19.63
C VAL A 180 -18.14 -1.03 18.30
N ALA A 181 -18.98 -0.25 17.59
CA ALA A 181 -19.51 -0.68 16.31
C ALA A 181 -18.41 -0.87 15.26
N LYS A 182 -17.40 -0.01 15.24
CA LYS A 182 -16.23 -0.11 14.35
C LYS A 182 -15.41 -1.36 14.64
N GLU A 183 -15.15 -1.65 15.92
CA GLU A 183 -14.46 -2.86 16.35
C GLU A 183 -15.24 -4.11 15.94
N GLU A 184 -16.54 -4.20 16.24
CA GLU A 184 -17.39 -5.34 15.87
C GLU A 184 -17.48 -5.56 14.35
N ILE A 185 -17.47 -4.49 13.53
CA ILE A 185 -17.41 -4.63 12.07
C ILE A 185 -16.07 -5.25 11.65
N GLY A 186 -14.97 -4.80 12.27
CA GLY A 186 -13.65 -5.39 12.08
C GLY A 186 -13.66 -6.89 12.37
N GLU A 187 -14.14 -7.29 13.54
CA GLU A 187 -14.25 -8.69 13.96
C GLU A 187 -15.12 -9.53 13.02
N CYS A 188 -16.22 -8.99 12.49
CA CYS A 188 -17.03 -9.67 11.49
C CYS A 188 -16.24 -9.99 10.22
N ILE A 189 -15.46 -9.02 9.73
CA ILE A 189 -14.63 -9.20 8.53
C ILE A 189 -13.50 -10.20 8.80
N GLU A 190 -12.79 -10.08 9.90
CA GLU A 190 -11.72 -10.99 10.31
C GLU A 190 -12.22 -12.44 10.47
N SER A 191 -13.31 -12.62 11.20
CA SER A 191 -13.92 -13.94 11.40
C SER A 191 -14.35 -14.60 10.07
N TYR A 192 -14.87 -13.81 9.13
CA TYR A 192 -15.18 -14.31 7.80
C TYR A 192 -13.94 -14.77 7.05
N LEU A 193 -12.85 -13.99 7.08
CA LEU A 193 -11.57 -14.32 6.42
C LEU A 193 -10.95 -15.59 7.00
N MET A 194 -11.00 -15.76 8.33
CA MET A 194 -10.58 -16.99 9.00
C MET A 194 -11.42 -18.20 8.56
N SER A 195 -12.73 -18.02 8.44
CA SER A 195 -13.62 -19.08 7.92
C SER A 195 -13.31 -19.41 6.46
N LEU A 196 -13.02 -18.40 5.64
CA LEU A 196 -12.73 -18.54 4.22
C LEU A 196 -11.45 -19.37 3.99
N SER A 197 -10.44 -19.21 4.83
CA SER A 197 -9.18 -19.98 4.75
C SER A 197 -9.43 -21.50 4.87
N LYS A 198 -10.44 -21.90 5.65
CA LYS A 198 -10.79 -23.32 5.88
C LYS A 198 -11.79 -23.87 4.85
N THR A 199 -12.68 -23.02 4.34
CA THR A 199 -13.81 -23.46 3.51
C THR A 199 -13.62 -23.26 2.02
N LYS A 200 -12.95 -22.16 1.62
CA LYS A 200 -12.77 -21.75 0.22
C LYS A 200 -11.36 -21.13 -0.01
N PRO A 201 -10.27 -21.87 0.14
CA PRO A 201 -8.90 -21.32 0.06
C PRO A 201 -8.58 -20.67 -1.30
N ASP A 202 -9.21 -21.12 -2.39
CA ASP A 202 -9.00 -20.52 -3.72
C ASP A 202 -9.59 -19.10 -3.82
N ILE A 203 -10.72 -18.85 -3.17
CA ILE A 203 -11.32 -17.50 -3.08
C ILE A 203 -10.39 -16.61 -2.23
N LEU A 204 -9.89 -17.13 -1.12
CA LEU A 204 -8.94 -16.41 -0.27
C LEU A 204 -7.67 -16.04 -1.05
N ARG A 205 -7.07 -16.98 -1.78
CA ARG A 205 -5.88 -16.70 -2.61
C ARG A 205 -6.15 -15.60 -3.62
N LYS A 206 -7.27 -15.66 -4.33
CA LYS A 206 -7.66 -14.62 -5.28
C LYS A 206 -7.87 -13.27 -4.60
N MET A 207 -8.50 -13.25 -3.43
CA MET A 207 -8.73 -12.05 -2.64
C MET A 207 -7.41 -11.43 -2.17
N VAL A 208 -6.48 -12.24 -1.62
CA VAL A 208 -5.14 -11.79 -1.20
C VAL A 208 -4.37 -11.20 -2.38
N SER A 209 -4.40 -11.84 -3.55
CA SER A 209 -3.75 -11.33 -4.76
C SER A 209 -4.30 -9.97 -5.21
N ILE A 210 -5.62 -9.75 -5.13
CA ILE A 210 -6.26 -8.48 -5.53
C ILE A 210 -6.05 -7.40 -4.46
N HIS A 211 -6.23 -7.74 -3.19
CA HIS A 211 -6.26 -6.80 -2.06
C HIS A 211 -5.01 -6.89 -1.16
N ASN A 212 -3.88 -7.26 -1.73
CA ASN A 212 -2.61 -7.54 -1.03
C ASN A 212 -2.27 -6.51 0.05
N LEU A 213 -2.36 -5.20 -0.26
CA LEU A 213 -2.00 -4.14 0.67
C LEU A 213 -2.92 -4.09 1.92
N ALA A 214 -4.24 -4.28 1.74
CA ALA A 214 -5.19 -4.33 2.85
C ALA A 214 -4.91 -5.55 3.75
N ILE A 215 -4.69 -6.69 3.10
CA ILE A 215 -4.40 -7.94 3.82
C ILE A 215 -3.08 -7.85 4.59
N LYS A 216 -2.03 -7.26 3.97
CA LYS A 216 -0.76 -7.01 4.66
C LYS A 216 -0.94 -6.12 5.89
N SER A 217 -1.72 -5.04 5.77
CA SER A 217 -2.02 -4.15 6.89
C SER A 217 -2.72 -4.88 8.05
N MET A 218 -3.72 -5.72 7.73
CA MET A 218 -4.42 -6.51 8.75
C MET A 218 -3.51 -7.54 9.45
N ALA A 219 -2.65 -8.20 8.66
CA ALA A 219 -1.77 -9.25 9.17
C ALA A 219 -0.69 -8.73 10.13
N ILE A 220 -0.36 -7.44 10.10
CA ILE A 220 0.61 -6.84 11.03
C ILE A 220 0.03 -6.73 12.45
N ASP A 221 -1.24 -6.39 12.55
CA ASP A 221 -1.86 -6.03 13.84
C ASP A 221 -2.54 -7.23 14.51
N ASN A 222 -2.70 -8.36 13.80
CA ASN A 222 -3.40 -9.54 14.27
C ASN A 222 -2.64 -10.84 13.94
N ASN A 223 -2.11 -11.51 14.96
CA ASN A 223 -1.31 -12.73 14.80
C ASN A 223 -2.11 -13.91 14.21
N GLU A 224 -3.42 -14.02 14.48
CA GLU A 224 -4.24 -15.09 13.91
C GLU A 224 -4.40 -14.91 12.40
N LEU A 225 -4.61 -13.67 11.96
CA LEU A 225 -4.68 -13.32 10.54
C LEU A 225 -3.30 -13.42 9.88
N PHE A 226 -2.22 -13.03 10.58
CA PHE A 226 -0.85 -13.24 10.10
C PHE A 226 -0.61 -14.70 9.73
N ASN A 227 -0.88 -15.63 10.65
CA ASN A 227 -0.67 -17.05 10.43
C ASN A 227 -1.51 -17.64 9.29
N ILE A 228 -2.67 -17.04 9.00
CA ILE A 228 -3.51 -17.45 7.87
C ILE A 228 -2.99 -16.88 6.56
N PHE A 229 -2.65 -15.59 6.56
CA PHE A 229 -2.35 -14.89 5.31
C PHE A 229 -0.92 -15.04 4.86
N ILE A 230 0.03 -15.24 5.78
CA ILE A 230 1.45 -15.33 5.44
C ILE A 230 1.74 -16.41 4.39
N ASP A 231 0.98 -17.49 4.40
CA ASP A 231 1.08 -18.57 3.41
C ASP A 231 0.67 -18.15 1.99
N TYR A 232 -0.06 -17.04 1.85
CA TYR A 232 -0.56 -16.51 0.57
C TYR A 232 0.07 -15.18 0.19
N LEU A 233 0.70 -14.47 1.13
CA LEU A 233 1.35 -13.19 0.87
C LEU A 233 2.63 -13.40 0.09
N GLU A 234 2.79 -12.62 -0.97
CA GLU A 234 3.92 -12.70 -1.90
C GLU A 234 4.98 -11.65 -1.57
N PHE A 235 6.24 -12.05 -1.64
CA PHE A 235 7.43 -11.24 -1.44
C PHE A 235 8.38 -11.40 -2.61
N GLU A 236 9.02 -10.33 -3.02
CA GLU A 236 10.04 -10.34 -4.05
C GLU A 236 11.34 -10.90 -3.49
N THR A 237 11.98 -11.81 -4.22
CA THR A 237 13.25 -12.44 -3.81
C THR A 237 14.17 -12.63 -5.00
N THR A 238 15.42 -12.99 -4.75
CA THR A 238 16.38 -13.39 -5.81
C THR A 238 15.99 -14.68 -6.53
N SER A 239 15.13 -15.50 -5.94
CA SER A 239 14.57 -16.71 -6.58
C SER A 239 13.23 -16.44 -7.28
N GLY A 240 12.85 -15.17 -7.47
CA GLY A 240 11.56 -14.74 -8.00
C GLY A 240 10.58 -14.38 -6.90
N ILE A 241 9.28 -14.37 -7.22
CA ILE A 241 8.24 -14.12 -6.22
C ILE A 241 8.02 -15.38 -5.38
N MET A 242 8.15 -15.27 -4.07
CA MET A 242 7.92 -16.35 -3.11
C MET A 242 6.82 -15.96 -2.15
N THR A 243 5.99 -16.94 -1.74
CA THR A 243 5.05 -16.74 -0.63
C THR A 243 5.76 -16.87 0.72
N GLY A 244 5.15 -16.37 1.78
CA GLY A 244 5.72 -16.53 3.12
C GLY A 244 5.90 -18.01 3.52
N SER A 245 5.01 -18.92 3.07
CA SER A 245 5.23 -20.36 3.25
C SER A 245 6.47 -20.87 2.53
N GLN A 246 6.74 -20.39 1.31
CA GLN A 246 7.93 -20.80 0.56
C GLN A 246 9.23 -20.26 1.18
N ILE A 247 9.17 -19.06 1.77
CA ILE A 247 10.31 -18.50 2.52
C ILE A 247 10.52 -19.27 3.80
N ARG A 248 9.45 -19.59 4.54
CA ARG A 248 9.50 -20.41 5.77
C ARG A 248 10.10 -21.80 5.53
N ASP A 249 9.72 -22.43 4.41
CA ASP A 249 10.14 -23.76 4.05
C ASP A 249 11.51 -23.78 3.31
N PHE A 250 12.22 -22.64 3.26
CA PHE A 250 13.55 -22.55 2.69
C PHE A 250 14.59 -23.03 3.72
N ASP A 251 15.33 -24.09 3.38
CA ASP A 251 16.18 -24.82 4.31
C ASP A 251 17.54 -24.17 4.60
N GLU A 252 17.95 -23.14 3.84
CA GLU A 252 19.25 -22.49 3.98
C GLU A 252 19.09 -21.09 4.64
N PRO A 253 20.16 -20.59 5.32
CA PRO A 253 20.17 -19.22 5.81
C PRO A 253 19.93 -18.21 4.67
N PHE A 254 19.20 -17.14 4.94
CA PHE A 254 18.92 -16.11 3.95
C PHE A 254 19.15 -14.70 4.47
N THR A 255 19.22 -13.76 3.55
CA THR A 255 19.43 -12.33 3.86
C THR A 255 18.19 -11.52 3.54
N VAL A 256 17.92 -10.47 4.32
CA VAL A 256 16.78 -9.58 4.15
C VAL A 256 17.27 -8.17 3.85
N ALA A 257 16.79 -7.58 2.75
CA ALA A 257 17.01 -6.18 2.41
C ALA A 257 15.78 -5.35 2.79
N PHE A 258 15.93 -4.43 3.73
CA PHE A 258 14.86 -3.54 4.20
C PHE A 258 14.64 -2.28 3.34
N GLN A 259 15.43 -2.13 2.29
CA GLN A 259 15.33 -1.03 1.33
C GLN A 259 15.28 -1.60 -0.09
N ILE A 260 14.34 -1.11 -0.91
CA ILE A 260 14.15 -1.56 -2.30
C ILE A 260 15.41 -1.34 -3.13
N ASP A 261 16.09 -0.22 -2.95
CA ASP A 261 17.29 0.11 -3.73
C ASP A 261 18.47 -0.81 -3.36
N LYS A 262 18.63 -1.15 -2.08
CA LYS A 262 19.58 -2.17 -1.63
C LYS A 262 19.27 -3.55 -2.23
N PHE A 263 18.02 -3.96 -2.18
CA PHE A 263 17.62 -5.22 -2.83
C PHE A 263 18.00 -5.23 -4.31
N LYS A 264 17.68 -4.17 -5.06
CA LYS A 264 18.01 -4.09 -6.50
C LYS A 264 19.51 -4.11 -6.76
N GLN A 265 20.28 -3.44 -5.92
CA GLN A 265 21.74 -3.37 -6.05
C GLN A 265 22.39 -4.73 -5.85
N TYR A 266 21.97 -5.47 -4.82
CA TYR A 266 22.62 -6.70 -4.40
C TYR A 266 22.00 -7.96 -5.01
N SER A 267 20.75 -7.93 -5.47
CA SER A 267 20.05 -9.11 -6.00
C SER A 267 20.79 -9.79 -7.17
N PRO A 268 21.49 -9.12 -8.11
CA PRO A 268 22.24 -9.81 -9.15
C PRO A 268 23.38 -10.66 -8.59
N ILE A 269 24.03 -10.20 -7.51
CA ILE A 269 25.17 -10.91 -6.91
C ILE A 269 24.66 -12.11 -6.11
N PHE A 270 23.62 -11.91 -5.26
CA PHE A 270 22.99 -12.99 -4.52
C PHE A 270 22.43 -14.08 -5.45
N SER A 271 21.76 -13.67 -6.53
CA SER A 271 21.23 -14.59 -7.53
C SER A 271 22.35 -15.39 -8.24
N ALA A 272 23.47 -14.75 -8.58
CA ALA A 272 24.59 -15.43 -9.21
C ALA A 272 25.27 -16.46 -8.30
N GLN A 273 25.20 -16.24 -6.98
CA GLN A 273 25.71 -17.14 -5.96
C GLN A 273 24.68 -18.19 -5.50
N ASN A 274 23.45 -18.17 -6.05
CA ASN A 274 22.30 -18.96 -5.62
C ASN A 274 21.89 -18.72 -4.14
N ASN A 275 22.20 -17.55 -3.59
CA ASN A 275 21.81 -17.16 -2.25
C ASN A 275 20.45 -16.43 -2.28
N LEU A 276 19.62 -16.70 -1.27
CA LEU A 276 18.32 -16.03 -1.15
C LEU A 276 18.49 -14.67 -0.50
N LEU A 277 18.06 -13.62 -1.22
CA LEU A 277 17.84 -12.27 -0.70
C LEU A 277 16.35 -11.95 -0.79
N VAL A 278 15.74 -11.57 0.31
CA VAL A 278 14.32 -11.22 0.40
C VAL A 278 14.17 -9.71 0.44
N ASN A 279 13.28 -9.16 -0.40
CA ASN A 279 12.96 -7.74 -0.40
C ASN A 279 11.87 -7.44 0.64
N ALA A 280 12.25 -6.80 1.73
CA ALA A 280 11.36 -6.30 2.77
C ALA A 280 11.17 -4.76 2.70
N GLY A 281 11.56 -4.11 1.59
CA GLY A 281 11.50 -2.65 1.45
C GLY A 281 10.13 -2.09 1.05
N TYR A 282 9.16 -2.92 0.68
CA TYR A 282 7.81 -2.47 0.38
C TYR A 282 7.00 -2.22 1.67
N VAL A 283 5.94 -1.44 1.52
CA VAL A 283 5.05 -1.09 2.64
C VAL A 283 4.53 -2.35 3.33
N TYR A 284 4.75 -2.44 4.64
CA TYR A 284 4.41 -3.55 5.54
C TYR A 284 5.30 -4.80 5.44
N ASP A 285 6.11 -4.95 4.40
CA ASP A 285 6.92 -6.17 4.21
C ASP A 285 8.01 -6.31 5.27
N ASP A 286 8.57 -5.18 5.73
CA ASP A 286 9.53 -5.15 6.84
C ASP A 286 8.99 -5.87 8.09
N LYS A 287 7.81 -5.47 8.55
CA LYS A 287 7.18 -6.05 9.74
C LYS A 287 6.74 -7.50 9.51
N LEU A 288 6.17 -7.79 8.33
CA LEU A 288 5.71 -9.14 8.01
C LEU A 288 6.85 -10.15 7.93
N ILE A 289 7.98 -9.76 7.32
CA ILE A 289 9.16 -10.62 7.26
C ILE A 289 9.82 -10.76 8.63
N CYS A 290 9.91 -9.70 9.44
CA CYS A 290 10.36 -9.82 10.83
C CYS A 290 9.46 -10.76 11.65
N ASN A 291 8.13 -10.60 11.56
CA ASN A 291 7.19 -11.49 12.23
C ASN A 291 7.33 -12.95 11.76
N LEU A 292 7.57 -13.16 10.45
CA LEU A 292 7.80 -14.50 9.89
C LEU A 292 9.08 -15.14 10.47
N ILE A 293 10.16 -14.36 10.55
CA ILE A 293 11.43 -14.82 11.10
C ILE A 293 11.28 -15.17 12.58
N ASP A 294 10.65 -14.30 13.36
CA ASP A 294 10.49 -14.45 14.79
C ASP A 294 9.53 -15.60 15.14
N GLU A 295 8.40 -15.73 14.47
CA GLU A 295 7.37 -16.76 14.76
C GLU A 295 7.86 -18.17 14.43
N TYR A 296 8.67 -18.32 13.37
CA TYR A 296 9.16 -19.63 12.91
C TYR A 296 10.65 -19.86 13.19
N GLU A 297 11.31 -18.96 13.95
CA GLU A 297 12.73 -19.03 14.33
C GLU A 297 13.65 -19.28 13.12
N LEU A 298 13.43 -18.54 12.01
CA LEU A 298 14.18 -18.74 10.77
C LEU A 298 15.60 -18.18 10.87
N ASP A 299 16.56 -18.86 10.24
CA ASP A 299 17.95 -18.40 10.16
C ASP A 299 18.09 -17.33 9.08
N ALA A 300 17.88 -16.08 9.47
CA ALA A 300 17.90 -14.92 8.60
C ALA A 300 18.74 -13.78 9.18
N THR A 301 19.42 -13.04 8.30
CA THR A 301 20.22 -11.87 8.66
C THR A 301 19.81 -10.65 7.87
N ALA A 302 19.85 -9.47 8.48
CA ALA A 302 19.72 -8.22 7.74
C ALA A 302 20.92 -8.04 6.80
N LEU A 303 20.67 -7.44 5.61
CA LEU A 303 21.74 -7.09 4.70
C LEU A 303 22.62 -6.00 5.35
N ASP A 304 23.82 -6.38 5.72
CA ASP A 304 24.88 -5.52 6.18
C ASP A 304 25.97 -5.46 5.10
N GLU A 305 26.31 -4.28 4.65
CA GLU A 305 27.18 -4.07 3.49
C GLU A 305 28.64 -4.35 3.81
N GLU A 306 29.08 -4.06 5.03
CA GLU A 306 30.45 -4.35 5.45
C GLU A 306 30.64 -5.88 5.62
N MET A 307 29.66 -6.55 6.24
CA MET A 307 29.68 -8.01 6.33
C MET A 307 29.60 -8.66 4.95
N PHE A 308 28.76 -8.11 4.05
CA PHE A 308 28.66 -8.59 2.68
C PHE A 308 30.01 -8.47 1.94
N LEU A 309 30.73 -7.36 2.07
CA LEU A 309 32.06 -7.19 1.48
C LEU A 309 33.03 -8.27 1.91
N GLN A 310 32.94 -8.73 3.17
CA GLN A 310 33.77 -9.81 3.69
C GLN A 310 33.40 -11.19 3.11
N THR A 311 32.18 -11.35 2.57
CA THR A 311 31.78 -12.62 1.90
C THR A 311 32.31 -12.74 0.48
N LEU A 312 32.76 -11.66 -0.15
CA LEU A 312 33.36 -11.70 -1.48
C LEU A 312 34.75 -12.33 -1.45
N GLU A 313 35.06 -13.12 -2.46
CA GLU A 313 36.32 -13.85 -2.52
C GLU A 313 37.53 -12.92 -2.68
N ASP A 314 38.53 -13.11 -1.83
CA ASP A 314 39.83 -12.46 -1.97
C ASP A 314 40.58 -13.04 -3.14
N ILE A 315 41.25 -12.18 -3.93
CA ILE A 315 42.10 -12.66 -4.99
C ILE A 315 43.43 -13.17 -4.42
N PRO A 316 44.09 -14.17 -5.02
CA PRO A 316 45.36 -14.69 -4.60
C PRO A 316 46.45 -13.59 -4.55
N LEU A 317 47.34 -13.65 -3.56
CA LEU A 317 48.44 -12.67 -3.42
C LEU A 317 49.29 -12.49 -4.68
N SER A 318 49.45 -13.57 -5.49
CA SER A 318 50.18 -13.50 -6.77
C SER A 318 49.44 -12.60 -7.76
N GLU A 319 48.13 -12.65 -7.84
CA GLU A 319 47.30 -11.81 -8.71
C GLU A 319 47.18 -10.39 -8.16
N TYR A 320 47.06 -10.23 -6.83
CA TYR A 320 47.00 -8.93 -6.19
C TYR A 320 48.21 -8.06 -6.56
N SER A 321 49.39 -8.66 -6.73
CA SER A 321 50.60 -7.95 -7.15
C SER A 321 50.48 -7.34 -8.55
N GLU A 322 49.71 -7.93 -9.45
CA GLU A 322 49.44 -7.43 -10.79
C GLU A 322 48.47 -6.22 -10.78
N TYR A 323 47.58 -6.15 -9.82
CA TYR A 323 46.65 -5.04 -9.67
C TYR A 323 47.17 -3.87 -8.84
N ARG A 324 48.36 -4.01 -8.24
CA ARG A 324 48.89 -2.99 -7.32
C ARG A 324 48.91 -1.59 -7.94
N ASN A 325 49.50 -1.46 -9.15
CA ASN A 325 49.56 -0.16 -9.85
C ASN A 325 48.17 0.38 -10.20
N PHE A 326 47.23 -0.52 -10.53
CA PHE A 326 45.81 -0.17 -10.78
C PHE A 326 45.18 0.39 -9.52
N LEU A 327 45.30 -0.29 -8.37
CA LEU A 327 44.74 0.12 -7.08
C LEU A 327 45.37 1.42 -6.57
N ASP A 328 46.67 1.62 -6.75
CA ASP A 328 47.34 2.87 -6.37
C ASP A 328 46.74 4.08 -7.14
N ILE A 329 46.53 3.94 -8.45
CA ILE A 329 45.90 4.97 -9.29
C ILE A 329 44.43 5.13 -8.96
N ALA A 330 43.74 4.05 -8.66
CA ALA A 330 42.35 4.08 -8.26
C ALA A 330 42.14 4.84 -6.95
N ASN A 331 42.93 4.54 -5.93
CA ASN A 331 42.87 5.24 -4.65
C ASN A 331 43.25 6.73 -4.80
N GLU A 332 44.28 7.05 -5.58
CA GLU A 332 44.65 8.46 -5.87
C GLU A 332 43.50 9.21 -6.59
N THR A 333 42.75 8.52 -7.44
CA THR A 333 41.62 9.10 -8.18
C THR A 333 40.39 9.26 -7.29
N LEU A 334 40.10 8.28 -6.43
CA LEU A 334 38.88 8.18 -5.62
C LEU A 334 38.97 9.00 -4.33
N ILE A 335 40.14 9.44 -3.90
CA ILE A 335 40.33 10.27 -2.71
C ILE A 335 39.48 11.56 -2.73
N TYR A 336 39.23 12.11 -3.92
CA TYR A 336 38.37 13.28 -4.10
C TYR A 336 36.86 13.00 -3.86
N PHE A 337 36.51 11.74 -3.69
CA PHE A 337 35.15 11.28 -3.48
C PHE A 337 35.02 10.62 -2.11
N ASP A 338 36.00 10.74 -1.24
CA ASP A 338 36.11 10.08 0.07
C ASP A 338 35.84 8.56 -0.06
N CYS A 339 36.39 7.95 -1.14
CA CYS A 339 36.17 6.57 -1.50
C CYS A 339 37.46 5.79 -1.65
N GLN A 340 37.51 4.59 -1.12
CA GLN A 340 38.67 3.67 -1.24
C GLN A 340 38.42 2.67 -2.37
N ALA A 341 39.52 2.13 -2.93
CA ALA A 341 39.46 1.10 -3.95
C ALA A 341 39.84 -0.26 -3.37
N GLU A 342 39.03 -1.25 -3.61
CA GLU A 342 39.32 -2.65 -3.35
C GLU A 342 39.14 -3.50 -4.60
N ILE A 343 39.69 -4.70 -4.60
CA ILE A 343 39.54 -5.67 -5.67
C ILE A 343 39.19 -7.03 -5.07
N LYS A 344 38.12 -7.63 -5.58
CA LYS A 344 37.58 -8.92 -5.15
C LYS A 344 37.17 -9.73 -6.38
N ALA A 345 37.00 -11.03 -6.22
CA ALA A 345 36.41 -11.89 -7.22
C ALA A 345 34.94 -12.15 -6.88
N PHE A 346 34.03 -11.86 -7.81
CA PHE A 346 32.60 -12.12 -7.60
C PHE A 346 31.84 -12.28 -8.90
N GLN A 347 30.66 -12.90 -8.81
CA GLN A 347 29.68 -12.98 -9.88
C GLN A 347 28.55 -11.97 -9.64
N PRO A 348 27.86 -11.48 -10.70
CA PRO A 348 28.06 -11.86 -12.11
C PRO A 348 29.31 -11.18 -12.73
N TYR A 349 29.95 -11.87 -13.68
CA TYR A 349 31.18 -11.38 -14.34
C TYR A 349 30.99 -10.10 -15.14
N GLU A 350 29.75 -9.79 -15.53
CA GLU A 350 29.38 -8.56 -16.24
C GLU A 350 29.48 -7.31 -15.35
N LEU A 351 29.37 -7.47 -14.05
CA LEU A 351 29.45 -6.37 -13.11
C LEU A 351 30.93 -6.01 -12.88
N SER A 352 31.33 -4.83 -13.38
CA SER A 352 32.73 -4.39 -13.33
C SER A 352 33.16 -3.84 -11.97
N ALA A 353 32.25 -3.18 -11.27
CA ALA A 353 32.50 -2.65 -9.94
C ALA A 353 31.20 -2.52 -9.15
N LEU A 354 31.33 -2.55 -7.82
CA LEU A 354 30.25 -2.38 -6.86
C LEU A 354 30.62 -1.23 -5.90
N TYR A 355 29.73 -0.29 -5.69
CA TYR A 355 29.91 0.77 -4.70
C TYR A 355 29.25 0.40 -3.40
N ILE A 356 30.00 0.37 -2.32
CA ILE A 356 29.56 0.01 -0.97
C ILE A 356 29.79 1.21 -0.07
N MET A 357 28.81 1.52 0.77
CA MET A 357 28.93 2.56 1.79
C MET A 357 28.17 2.14 3.06
N ASP A 358 28.69 2.52 4.21
CA ASP A 358 27.98 2.33 5.47
C ASP A 358 26.77 3.28 5.62
N GLU A 359 25.92 3.04 6.61
CA GLU A 359 24.72 3.86 6.83
C GLU A 359 25.04 5.33 7.10
N GLN A 360 26.17 5.61 7.75
CA GLN A 360 26.57 6.99 8.04
C GLN A 360 26.99 7.71 6.75
N ALA A 361 27.72 7.04 5.88
CA ALA A 361 28.09 7.57 4.57
C ALA A 361 26.85 7.81 3.69
N GLU A 362 25.88 6.92 3.75
CA GLU A 362 24.61 7.08 3.02
C GLU A 362 23.84 8.30 3.51
N LEU A 363 23.66 8.45 4.81
CA LEU A 363 23.01 9.62 5.40
C LEU A 363 23.75 10.92 5.05
N PHE A 364 25.07 10.91 5.16
CA PHE A 364 25.90 12.06 4.78
C PHE A 364 25.71 12.44 3.31
N ARG A 365 25.69 11.45 2.41
CA ARG A 365 25.45 11.66 0.98
C ARG A 365 24.07 12.25 0.71
N GLN A 366 23.02 11.77 1.39
CA GLN A 366 21.65 12.29 1.26
C GLN A 366 21.58 13.76 1.72
N ILE A 367 22.24 14.11 2.81
CA ILE A 367 22.32 15.49 3.31
C ILE A 367 23.02 16.40 2.28
N LEU A 368 24.15 15.99 1.73
CA LEU A 368 24.86 16.76 0.71
C LEU A 368 24.02 16.94 -0.55
N HIS A 369 23.32 15.91 -1.00
CA HIS A 369 22.43 15.99 -2.15
C HIS A 369 21.23 16.92 -1.88
N ALA A 370 20.64 16.86 -0.70
CA ALA A 370 19.57 17.76 -0.27
C ALA A 370 20.05 19.22 -0.24
N LYS A 371 21.27 19.47 0.26
CA LYS A 371 21.89 20.80 0.27
C LYS A 371 22.09 21.37 -1.14
N GLU A 372 22.56 20.56 -2.10
CA GLU A 372 22.74 20.99 -3.50
C GLU A 372 21.41 21.38 -4.18
N ASN A 373 20.30 20.81 -3.74
CA ASN A 373 18.97 21.02 -4.33
C ASN A 373 18.05 21.95 -3.52
N SER A 374 18.52 22.47 -2.37
CA SER A 374 17.75 23.36 -1.51
C SER A 374 18.07 24.83 -1.75
N ASP A 375 17.13 25.70 -1.38
CA ASP A 375 17.37 27.15 -1.32
C ASP A 375 18.43 27.49 -0.27
N SER A 376 19.23 28.53 -0.51
CA SER A 376 20.33 28.98 0.35
C SER A 376 19.95 29.24 1.81
N LEU A 377 18.67 29.41 2.12
CA LEU A 377 18.15 29.62 3.48
C LEU A 377 18.27 28.38 4.40
N PHE A 378 18.39 27.20 3.84
CA PHE A 378 18.51 25.94 4.60
C PHE A 378 19.94 25.38 4.62
N ALA A 379 20.88 26.00 3.91
CA ALA A 379 22.24 25.52 3.79
C ALA A 379 22.95 25.38 5.14
N ASP A 380 22.75 26.35 6.06
CA ASP A 380 23.38 26.34 7.39
C ASP A 380 22.84 25.19 8.27
N ILE A 381 21.59 24.77 8.05
CA ILE A 381 20.99 23.63 8.78
C ILE A 381 21.62 22.32 8.30
N TYR A 382 21.80 22.17 7.00
CA TYR A 382 22.46 20.98 6.44
C TYR A 382 23.94 20.90 6.82
N ASP A 383 24.64 22.06 6.96
CA ASP A 383 26.02 22.09 7.42
C ASP A 383 26.14 21.64 8.89
N ALA A 384 25.21 22.07 9.76
CA ALA A 384 25.16 21.63 11.15
C ALA A 384 24.92 20.10 11.28
N PHE A 385 24.02 19.54 10.47
CA PHE A 385 23.79 18.08 10.44
C PHE A 385 25.00 17.32 9.88
N ALA A 386 25.67 17.85 8.87
CA ALA A 386 26.88 17.24 8.31
C ALA A 386 28.07 17.23 9.29
N GLU A 387 28.16 18.23 10.17
CA GLU A 387 29.19 18.29 11.21
C GLU A 387 28.94 17.32 12.38
N GLU A 388 27.67 16.93 12.63
CA GLU A 388 27.31 15.96 13.67
C GLU A 388 27.59 14.51 13.24
N ILE A 389 27.68 14.22 11.94
CA ILE A 389 28.01 12.88 11.44
C ILE A 389 29.50 12.67 11.59
N ASP A 390 29.88 11.67 12.36
CA ASP A 390 31.27 11.30 12.60
C ASP A 390 32.01 11.09 11.27
N ASN A 391 33.19 11.69 11.11
CA ASN A 391 34.01 11.62 9.89
C ASN A 391 34.59 10.20 9.62
N HIS A 392 34.19 9.20 10.31
CA HIS A 392 34.61 7.78 10.17
C HIS A 392 33.74 6.96 9.26
N HIS A 393 32.96 7.59 8.34
CA HIS A 393 32.24 6.85 7.32
C HIS A 393 33.17 6.21 6.30
N THR A 394 32.87 4.99 5.90
CA THR A 394 33.64 4.28 4.89
C THR A 394 32.85 4.12 3.59
N THR A 395 33.45 4.49 2.49
CA THR A 395 32.94 4.21 1.17
C THR A 395 33.99 3.47 0.36
N THR A 396 33.57 2.37 -0.29
CA THR A 396 34.47 1.50 -1.03
C THR A 396 33.94 1.23 -2.43
N LEU A 397 34.80 1.44 -3.44
CA LEU A 397 34.54 0.97 -4.80
C LEU A 397 35.26 -0.37 -4.99
N VAL A 398 34.51 -1.45 -5.02
CA VAL A 398 35.04 -2.81 -5.17
C VAL A 398 35.07 -3.19 -6.64
N PHE A 399 36.25 -3.38 -7.20
CA PHE A 399 36.43 -3.81 -8.57
C PHE A 399 36.38 -5.34 -8.68
N ASN A 400 35.72 -5.85 -9.71
CA ASN A 400 35.60 -7.27 -9.96
C ASN A 400 36.77 -7.82 -10.79
N SER A 401 37.64 -8.61 -10.20
CA SER A 401 38.80 -9.21 -10.89
C SER A 401 38.42 -10.16 -12.01
N GLU A 402 37.20 -10.75 -11.93
CA GLU A 402 36.68 -11.67 -12.94
C GLU A 402 36.08 -10.94 -14.17
N ASN A 403 35.88 -9.63 -14.07
CA ASN A 403 35.35 -8.84 -15.16
C ASN A 403 36.42 -8.56 -16.22
N THR A 404 36.13 -8.81 -17.49
CA THR A 404 37.05 -8.68 -18.61
C THR A 404 37.56 -7.23 -18.81
N LEU A 405 36.69 -6.23 -18.52
CA LEU A 405 37.12 -4.82 -18.56
C LEU A 405 38.22 -4.58 -17.52
N ILE A 406 38.01 -4.97 -16.27
CA ILE A 406 38.96 -4.79 -15.17
C ILE A 406 40.31 -5.49 -15.48
N GLN A 407 40.24 -6.71 -15.99
CA GLN A 407 41.45 -7.46 -16.39
C GLN A 407 42.29 -6.71 -17.46
N ASN A 408 41.61 -6.05 -18.41
CA ASN A 408 42.26 -5.29 -19.47
C ASN A 408 42.82 -3.96 -19.01
N LEU A 409 42.44 -3.42 -17.85
CA LEU A 409 42.90 -2.14 -17.33
C LEU A 409 44.32 -2.19 -16.75
N LYS A 410 44.91 -3.35 -16.52
CA LYS A 410 46.25 -3.52 -15.92
C LYS A 410 47.37 -2.78 -16.68
N ASN A 411 47.24 -2.63 -18.00
CA ASN A 411 48.29 -2.14 -18.90
C ASN A 411 47.94 -0.82 -19.61
N ILE A 412 46.98 -0.07 -19.11
CA ILE A 412 46.54 1.20 -19.71
C ILE A 412 47.30 2.40 -19.12
N SER A 413 47.45 3.48 -19.88
CA SER A 413 48.11 4.70 -19.39
C SER A 413 47.37 5.31 -18.20
N LYS A 414 48.11 5.91 -17.25
CA LYS A 414 47.54 6.54 -16.04
C LYS A 414 46.41 7.51 -16.37
N ALA A 415 46.54 8.34 -17.41
CA ALA A 415 45.53 9.32 -17.79
C ALA A 415 44.22 8.68 -18.25
N GLN A 416 44.32 7.61 -19.05
CA GLN A 416 43.15 6.85 -19.50
C GLN A 416 42.49 6.07 -18.35
N LEU A 417 43.32 5.44 -17.50
CA LEU A 417 42.87 4.71 -16.34
C LEU A 417 42.11 5.59 -15.35
N THR A 418 42.62 6.80 -15.05
CA THR A 418 41.93 7.80 -14.21
C THR A 418 40.52 8.13 -14.75
N ASN A 419 40.37 8.30 -16.08
CA ASN A 419 39.05 8.58 -16.66
C ASN A 419 38.11 7.38 -16.55
N ILE A 420 38.63 6.17 -16.77
CA ILE A 420 37.83 4.95 -16.67
C ILE A 420 37.35 4.74 -15.21
N ILE A 421 38.23 4.91 -14.22
CA ILE A 421 37.88 4.78 -12.80
C ILE A 421 36.78 5.77 -12.42
N LYS A 422 36.83 7.01 -12.87
CA LYS A 422 35.79 8.01 -12.64
C LYS A 422 34.44 7.60 -13.26
N ILE A 423 34.47 7.00 -14.45
CA ILE A 423 33.23 6.49 -15.10
C ILE A 423 32.71 5.32 -14.33
N LEU A 424 33.54 4.35 -13.94
CA LEU A 424 33.12 3.18 -13.16
C LEU A 424 32.57 3.58 -11.80
N TYR A 425 33.16 4.58 -11.13
CA TYR A 425 32.62 5.15 -9.90
C TYR A 425 31.19 5.66 -10.09
N VAL A 426 30.96 6.55 -11.08
CA VAL A 426 29.63 7.10 -11.33
C VAL A 426 28.65 6.03 -11.82
N GLN A 427 29.11 5.08 -12.63
CA GLN A 427 28.29 3.94 -13.05
C GLN A 427 27.86 3.08 -11.87
N SER A 428 28.74 2.81 -10.92
CA SER A 428 28.42 2.02 -9.72
C SER A 428 27.43 2.76 -8.80
N LEU A 429 27.51 4.08 -8.70
CA LEU A 429 26.51 4.89 -8.01
C LEU A 429 25.12 4.77 -8.67
N LEU A 430 25.06 4.83 -10.01
CA LEU A 430 23.81 4.67 -10.75
C LEU A 430 23.21 3.28 -10.58
N LEU A 431 24.05 2.24 -10.63
CA LEU A 431 23.60 0.86 -10.43
C LEU A 431 23.13 0.59 -9.00
N GLY A 432 23.73 1.30 -8.02
CA GLY A 432 23.31 1.28 -6.62
C GLY A 432 22.11 2.18 -6.30
N HIS A 433 21.50 2.80 -7.33
CA HIS A 433 20.38 3.75 -7.19
C HIS A 433 20.70 4.98 -6.31
N TYR A 434 21.97 5.30 -6.11
CA TYR A 434 22.36 6.48 -5.35
C TYR A 434 22.17 7.77 -6.16
N PRO A 435 21.60 8.84 -5.56
CA PRO A 435 21.42 10.10 -6.25
C PRO A 435 22.77 10.71 -6.63
N LEU A 436 22.92 11.07 -7.90
CA LEU A 436 24.14 11.72 -8.40
C LEU A 436 24.15 13.19 -8.00
N ARG A 437 25.32 13.66 -7.53
CA ARG A 437 25.58 15.08 -7.32
C ARG A 437 25.96 15.76 -8.64
N ASN A 438 25.75 17.06 -8.74
CA ASN A 438 26.02 17.85 -9.96
C ASN A 438 27.47 17.74 -10.47
N ASN A 439 28.43 17.66 -9.55
CA ASN A 439 29.83 17.48 -9.88
C ASN A 439 30.15 16.10 -10.49
N GLU A 440 29.46 15.03 -10.02
CA GLU A 440 29.67 13.67 -10.50
C GLU A 440 29.19 13.49 -11.94
N ILE A 441 28.05 14.08 -12.31
CA ILE A 441 27.58 14.13 -13.70
C ILE A 441 28.62 14.85 -14.61
N THR A 442 29.14 15.98 -14.12
CA THR A 442 30.16 16.75 -14.85
C THR A 442 31.45 15.96 -15.02
N ILE A 443 31.89 15.26 -13.98
CA ILE A 443 33.12 14.44 -14.00
C ILE A 443 32.93 13.26 -14.99
N MET A 444 31.82 12.60 -14.99
CA MET A 444 31.53 11.51 -15.93
C MET A 444 31.63 12.00 -17.38
N ASN A 445 30.95 13.10 -17.71
CA ASN A 445 30.98 13.64 -19.07
C ASN A 445 32.37 14.04 -19.50
N LYS A 446 33.15 14.76 -18.66
CA LYS A 446 34.53 15.13 -18.94
C LYS A 446 35.45 13.91 -19.10
N SER A 447 35.22 12.85 -18.33
CA SER A 447 36.00 11.62 -18.42
C SER A 447 35.72 10.87 -19.72
N ILE A 448 34.45 10.83 -20.18
CA ILE A 448 34.10 10.30 -21.49
C ILE A 448 34.73 11.09 -22.62
N GLU A 449 34.67 12.44 -22.59
CA GLU A 449 35.35 13.30 -23.56
C GLU A 449 36.86 13.06 -23.57
N GLY A 450 37.51 12.91 -22.40
CA GLY A 450 38.92 12.62 -22.27
C GLY A 450 39.31 11.29 -22.90
N LEU A 451 38.49 10.26 -22.81
CA LEU A 451 38.70 8.98 -23.47
C LEU A 451 38.56 9.08 -25.00
N ILE A 452 37.56 9.80 -25.48
CA ILE A 452 37.34 10.03 -26.92
C ILE A 452 38.52 10.77 -27.53
N ASN A 453 38.97 11.88 -26.89
CA ASN A 453 40.06 12.69 -27.35
C ASN A 453 41.43 11.98 -27.22
N GLY A 454 41.57 11.08 -26.25
CA GLY A 454 42.78 10.28 -26.03
C GLY A 454 42.97 9.12 -27.03
N GLY A 455 42.05 8.91 -27.95
CA GLY A 455 42.22 7.96 -29.07
C GLY A 455 41.88 6.50 -28.75
N ILE A 456 41.05 6.24 -27.72
CA ILE A 456 40.55 4.89 -27.44
C ILE A 456 39.56 4.41 -28.53
N LEU A 457 39.02 5.33 -29.31
CA LEU A 457 38.13 5.08 -30.45
C LEU A 457 38.82 5.17 -31.82
N LYS A 458 40.10 4.81 -31.92
CA LYS A 458 40.78 4.64 -33.21
C LYS A 458 40.74 3.23 -33.72
#